data_caeeb0f86931ec4d9a427b2d3b24b75a
#
_entry.id   caeeb0f86931ec4d9a427b2d3b24b75a
#
_cell.length_a   1.000
_cell.length_b   1.000
_cell.length_c   1.000
_cell.angle_alpha   90.00
_cell.angle_beta   90.00
_cell.angle_gamma   90.00
#
_symmetry.space_group_name_H-M   'P 1'
#
loop_
_entity.id
_entity.type
_entity.pdbx_description
1 polymer ?
#
loop_
_entity_poly.entity_id
_entity_poly.type
_entity_poly.pdbx_seq_one_letter_code
_entity_poly.pdbx_strand_id
1 'polypeptide(L)'
;MKSAISLSRPAIYTLGIVLLSSCATTPEDKLRLAAADGNLLRVETFLGQGVSAQAADERGVTPILLAAQRGHRDVVALLLKQGAAMNPARQDGVTPLFIAVQEGQREVVALLLEQGANVNAQAGIGGVTLLHIGAYRGDQAMVTLLLQHRADKNARMASGERPVDLAHVQGHHTLIPLLEP
;
A
#
# COMPACT_ATOMS: atom_id res chain seq x y z
N MET A 1 22.50 -7.29 -25.66
CA MET A 1 22.80 -6.27 -24.65
C MET A 1 21.64 -6.30 -23.67
N LYS A 2 21.85 -6.91 -22.50
CA LYS A 2 20.83 -7.07 -21.45
C LYS A 2 20.76 -5.75 -20.69
N SER A 3 19.72 -4.93 -20.91
CA SER A 3 19.44 -3.79 -20.03
C SER A 3 18.84 -4.39 -18.75
N ALA A 4 19.64 -4.42 -17.70
CA ALA A 4 19.16 -4.70 -16.38
C ALA A 4 18.15 -3.60 -16.00
N ILE A 5 16.87 -3.95 -15.95
CA ILE A 5 15.84 -3.09 -15.34
C ILE A 5 16.13 -3.10 -13.85
N SER A 6 16.92 -2.12 -13.43
CA SER A 6 17.08 -1.81 -12.03
C SER A 6 15.79 -1.17 -11.57
N LEU A 7 14.87 -1.97 -11.04
CA LEU A 7 13.86 -1.49 -10.10
C LEU A 7 14.62 -1.16 -8.80
N SER A 8 15.53 -0.18 -8.89
CA SER A 8 16.11 0.42 -7.70
C SER A 8 14.93 0.87 -6.85
N ARG A 9 14.87 0.37 -5.62
CA ARG A 9 13.95 0.87 -4.59
C ARG A 9 13.86 2.37 -4.78
N PRO A 10 12.70 2.95 -5.06
CA PRO A 10 12.60 4.38 -5.04
C PRO A 10 12.91 4.78 -3.59
N ALA A 11 14.10 5.35 -3.40
CA ALA A 11 14.58 5.89 -2.13
C ALA A 11 13.68 7.01 -1.57
N ILE A 12 12.53 7.20 -2.18
CA ILE A 12 11.60 8.30 -1.95
C ILE A 12 10.69 8.04 -0.73
N TYR A 13 10.54 6.77 -0.28
CA TYR A 13 9.55 6.45 0.74
C TYR A 13 10.10 6.35 2.17
N THR A 14 11.41 6.32 2.36
CA THR A 14 12.01 6.21 3.70
C THR A 14 12.21 7.55 4.41
N LEU A 15 12.04 8.68 3.71
CA LEU A 15 12.39 10.00 4.29
C LEU A 15 11.25 10.68 5.05
N GLY A 16 10.02 10.14 5.02
CA GLY A 16 8.85 10.82 5.59
C GLY A 16 8.62 10.64 7.09
N ILE A 17 9.30 9.69 7.74
CA ILE A 17 8.82 9.20 9.04
C ILE A 17 9.66 9.69 10.23
N VAL A 18 10.93 10.03 10.04
CA VAL A 18 11.83 10.39 11.15
C VAL A 18 11.59 11.82 11.66
N LEU A 19 10.93 12.69 10.87
CA LEU A 19 10.74 14.11 11.26
C LEU A 19 9.39 14.43 11.90
N LEU A 20 8.46 13.47 12.00
CA LEU A 20 7.11 13.74 12.54
C LEU A 20 7.03 13.82 14.07
N SER A 21 8.04 13.34 14.81
CA SER A 21 7.91 13.27 16.27
C SER A 21 8.16 14.58 17.01
N SER A 22 8.85 15.55 16.38
CA SER A 22 9.21 16.81 17.06
C SER A 22 8.48 18.07 16.56
N CYS A 23 7.70 17.99 15.47
CA CYS A 23 7.00 19.14 14.86
C CYS A 23 5.50 18.96 14.65
N ALA A 24 4.87 17.93 15.22
CA ALA A 24 3.41 17.75 15.15
C ALA A 24 2.70 18.87 15.95
N THR A 25 2.27 19.92 15.27
CA THR A 25 1.69 21.09 15.91
C THR A 25 0.16 21.11 15.85
N THR A 26 -0.44 20.52 14.82
CA THR A 26 -1.89 20.51 14.64
C THR A 26 -2.56 19.22 15.15
N PRO A 27 -3.85 19.22 15.47
CA PRO A 27 -4.59 17.99 15.79
C PRO A 27 -4.54 16.96 14.67
N GLU A 28 -4.52 17.39 13.41
CA GLU A 28 -4.40 16.55 12.21
C GLU A 28 -3.04 15.87 12.15
N ASP A 29 -1.95 16.57 12.47
CA ASP A 29 -0.61 15.98 12.55
C ASP A 29 -0.55 14.92 13.65
N LYS A 30 -1.16 15.20 14.80
CA LYS A 30 -1.22 14.26 15.92
C LYS A 30 -2.03 13.01 15.57
N LEU A 31 -3.13 13.16 14.80
CA LEU A 31 -3.91 12.03 14.30
C LEU A 31 -3.07 11.17 13.34
N ARG A 32 -2.35 11.80 12.38
CA ARG A 32 -1.46 11.09 11.46
C ARG A 32 -0.36 10.33 12.20
N LEU A 33 0.25 10.98 13.21
CA LEU A 33 1.26 10.33 14.04
C LEU A 33 0.68 9.15 14.84
N ALA A 34 -0.46 9.33 15.48
CA ALA A 34 -1.15 8.26 16.22
C ALA A 34 -1.49 7.07 15.30
N ALA A 35 -1.89 7.33 14.06
CA ALA A 35 -2.16 6.31 13.06
C ALA A 35 -0.89 5.57 12.62
N ALA A 36 0.23 6.30 12.44
CA ALA A 36 1.53 5.73 12.14
C ALA A 36 2.08 4.86 13.28
N ASP A 37 1.80 5.22 14.53
CA ASP A 37 2.24 4.48 15.72
C ASP A 37 1.32 3.29 16.06
N GLY A 38 0.19 3.14 15.37
CA GLY A 38 -0.81 2.11 15.68
C GLY A 38 -1.56 2.34 16.99
N ASN A 39 -1.52 3.55 17.52
CA ASN A 39 -2.15 3.86 18.80
C ASN A 39 -3.65 4.10 18.63
N LEU A 40 -4.42 3.00 18.67
CA LEU A 40 -5.87 2.99 18.45
C LEU A 40 -6.59 3.98 19.36
N LEU A 41 -6.26 4.00 20.65
CA LEU A 41 -6.92 4.88 21.63
C LEU A 41 -6.72 6.36 21.30
N ARG A 42 -5.51 6.75 20.90
CA ARG A 42 -5.24 8.14 20.48
C ARG A 42 -5.97 8.49 19.19
N VAL A 43 -6.02 7.56 18.24
CA VAL A 43 -6.78 7.74 16.99
C VAL A 43 -8.27 7.97 17.32
N GLU A 44 -8.88 7.12 18.15
CA GLU A 44 -10.27 7.29 18.62
C GLU A 44 -10.48 8.65 19.30
N THR A 45 -9.55 9.05 20.15
CA THR A 45 -9.62 10.33 20.86
C THR A 45 -9.67 11.51 19.89
N PHE A 46 -8.77 11.56 18.90
CA PHE A 46 -8.73 12.67 17.95
C PHE A 46 -9.96 12.66 17.01
N LEU A 47 -10.40 11.50 16.57
CA LEU A 47 -11.61 11.37 15.76
C LEU A 47 -12.86 11.83 16.56
N GLY A 48 -12.94 11.45 17.86
CA GLY A 48 -14.00 11.88 18.77
C GLY A 48 -14.00 13.40 19.06
N GLN A 49 -12.86 14.06 18.91
CA GLN A 49 -12.73 15.52 18.97
C GLN A 49 -13.09 16.22 17.67
N GLY A 50 -13.53 15.48 16.64
CA GLY A 50 -13.94 16.02 15.35
C GLY A 50 -12.79 16.22 14.35
N VAL A 51 -11.59 15.71 14.64
CA VAL A 51 -10.50 15.72 13.65
C VAL A 51 -10.86 14.81 12.48
N SER A 52 -10.73 15.31 11.26
CA SER A 52 -11.11 14.56 10.07
C SER A 52 -10.24 13.31 9.87
N ALA A 53 -10.87 12.15 9.66
CA ALA A 53 -10.17 10.92 9.29
C ALA A 53 -9.43 11.04 7.94
N GLN A 54 -9.75 12.05 7.14
CA GLN A 54 -9.14 12.33 5.83
C GLN A 54 -8.09 13.45 5.88
N ALA A 55 -7.69 13.90 7.07
CA ALA A 55 -6.73 14.99 7.24
C ALA A 55 -5.39 14.65 6.57
N ALA A 56 -5.17 15.19 5.37
CA ALA A 56 -3.95 15.00 4.60
C ALA A 56 -2.94 16.10 4.90
N ASP A 57 -1.64 15.78 4.81
CA ASP A 57 -0.59 16.79 4.78
C ASP A 57 -0.46 17.40 3.36
N GLU A 58 0.50 18.32 3.20
CA GLU A 58 0.81 18.99 1.92
C GLU A 58 1.17 18.02 0.79
N ARG A 59 1.60 16.79 1.12
CA ARG A 59 1.94 15.72 0.18
C ARG A 59 0.78 14.77 -0.09
N GLY A 60 -0.39 15.02 0.51
CA GLY A 60 -1.54 14.14 0.43
C GLY A 60 -1.44 12.89 1.30
N VAL A 61 -0.53 12.87 2.29
CA VAL A 61 -0.39 11.73 3.21
C VAL A 61 -1.49 11.79 4.27
N THR A 62 -2.35 10.78 4.28
CA THR A 62 -3.47 10.65 5.20
C THR A 62 -3.16 9.67 6.35
N PRO A 63 -3.94 9.70 7.46
CA PRO A 63 -3.78 8.74 8.55
C PRO A 63 -3.86 7.29 8.09
N ILE A 64 -4.78 6.96 7.17
CA ILE A 64 -4.95 5.60 6.68
C ILE A 64 -3.74 5.10 5.85
N LEU A 65 -3.08 5.99 5.10
CA LEU A 65 -1.85 5.64 4.37
C LEU A 65 -0.74 5.25 5.34
N LEU A 66 -0.55 6.00 6.42
CA LEU A 66 0.47 5.72 7.42
C LEU A 66 0.17 4.44 8.19
N ALA A 67 -1.09 4.24 8.60
CA ALA A 67 -1.51 3.00 9.26
C ALA A 67 -1.33 1.78 8.34
N ALA A 68 -1.69 1.90 7.06
CA ALA A 68 -1.52 0.83 6.07
C ALA A 68 -0.05 0.50 5.82
N GLN A 69 0.81 1.50 5.73
CA GLN A 69 2.26 1.34 5.56
C GLN A 69 2.88 0.54 6.71
N ARG A 70 2.42 0.79 7.93
CA ARG A 70 2.95 0.18 9.16
C ARG A 70 2.24 -1.12 9.56
N GLY A 71 1.21 -1.53 8.85
CA GLY A 71 0.49 -2.77 9.12
C GLY A 71 -0.51 -2.69 10.28
N HIS A 72 -0.93 -1.49 10.67
CA HIS A 72 -1.86 -1.28 11.78
C HIS A 72 -3.31 -1.54 11.37
N ARG A 73 -3.67 -2.81 11.20
CA ARG A 73 -4.97 -3.28 10.71
C ARG A 73 -6.16 -2.65 11.46
N ASP A 74 -6.09 -2.61 12.80
CA ASP A 74 -7.23 -2.13 13.60
C ASP A 74 -7.42 -0.61 13.46
N VAL A 75 -6.34 0.14 13.30
CA VAL A 75 -6.38 1.57 12.99
C VAL A 75 -6.96 1.80 11.59
N VAL A 76 -6.55 0.99 10.59
CA VAL A 76 -7.12 1.06 9.23
C VAL A 76 -8.62 0.80 9.28
N ALA A 77 -9.07 -0.26 9.98
CA ALA A 77 -10.47 -0.59 10.14
C ALA A 77 -11.28 0.55 10.79
N LEU A 78 -10.73 1.14 11.85
CA LEU A 78 -11.35 2.27 12.53
C LEU A 78 -11.47 3.48 11.62
N LEU A 79 -10.39 3.85 10.92
CA LEU A 79 -10.39 4.99 10.01
C LEU A 79 -11.39 4.83 8.87
N LEU A 80 -11.51 3.64 8.27
CA LEU A 80 -12.52 3.33 7.26
C LEU A 80 -13.93 3.47 7.82
N LYS A 81 -14.18 2.95 9.03
CA LYS A 81 -15.47 3.10 9.73
C LYS A 81 -15.82 4.57 9.98
N GLN A 82 -14.84 5.43 10.18
CA GLN A 82 -14.99 6.88 10.40
C GLN A 82 -14.95 7.69 9.09
N GLY A 83 -15.11 7.04 7.95
CA GLY A 83 -15.26 7.67 6.64
C GLY A 83 -13.95 8.09 5.97
N ALA A 84 -12.81 7.52 6.39
CA ALA A 84 -11.59 7.70 5.63
C ALA A 84 -11.74 7.15 4.21
N ALA A 85 -11.27 7.90 3.21
CA ALA A 85 -11.29 7.44 1.83
C ALA A 85 -10.37 6.23 1.66
N MET A 86 -10.88 5.17 1.03
CA MET A 86 -10.10 3.99 0.70
C MET A 86 -9.02 4.28 -0.35
N ASN A 87 -9.29 5.23 -1.25
CA ASN A 87 -8.38 5.69 -2.30
C ASN A 87 -8.23 7.21 -2.17
N PRO A 88 -7.44 7.70 -1.21
CA PRO A 88 -7.21 9.14 -1.07
C PRO A 88 -6.55 9.68 -2.36
N ALA A 89 -6.93 10.90 -2.74
CA ALA A 89 -6.43 11.57 -3.95
C ALA A 89 -4.99 12.05 -3.74
N ARG A 90 -4.02 11.14 -3.87
CA ARG A 90 -2.59 11.46 -3.90
C ARG A 90 -2.12 11.72 -5.32
N GLN A 91 -1.21 12.68 -5.50
CA GLN A 91 -0.72 13.09 -6.83
C GLN A 91 0.03 11.96 -7.57
N ASP A 92 0.66 11.06 -6.82
CA ASP A 92 1.41 9.91 -7.37
C ASP A 92 0.57 8.64 -7.55
N GLY A 93 -0.74 8.72 -7.27
CA GLY A 93 -1.65 7.58 -7.38
C GLY A 93 -1.45 6.47 -6.35
N VAL A 94 -0.59 6.67 -5.36
CA VAL A 94 -0.36 5.67 -4.29
C VAL A 94 -1.60 5.56 -3.41
N THR A 95 -2.13 4.33 -3.29
CA THR A 95 -3.26 4.00 -2.43
C THR A 95 -2.82 3.27 -1.16
N PRO A 96 -3.65 3.23 -0.10
CA PRO A 96 -3.37 2.40 1.08
C PRO A 96 -3.13 0.93 0.74
N LEU A 97 -3.87 0.37 -0.23
CA LEU A 97 -3.68 -1.00 -0.69
C LEU A 97 -2.31 -1.18 -1.36
N PHE A 98 -1.90 -0.24 -2.22
CA PHE A 98 -0.62 -0.30 -2.91
C PHE A 98 0.55 -0.31 -1.91
N ILE A 99 0.54 0.62 -0.96
CA ILE A 99 1.62 0.72 0.03
C ILE A 99 1.64 -0.49 0.97
N ALA A 100 0.47 -1.03 1.34
CA ALA A 100 0.38 -2.23 2.16
C ALA A 100 0.97 -3.46 1.45
N VAL A 101 0.72 -3.63 0.15
CA VAL A 101 1.34 -4.70 -0.65
C VAL A 101 2.85 -4.47 -0.78
N GLN A 102 3.27 -3.23 -1.03
CA GLN A 102 4.68 -2.88 -1.13
C GLN A 102 5.45 -3.17 0.16
N GLU A 103 4.85 -2.92 1.32
CA GLU A 103 5.46 -3.17 2.62
C GLU A 103 5.21 -4.60 3.16
N GLY A 104 4.39 -5.41 2.46
CA GLY A 104 4.11 -6.80 2.84
C GLY A 104 3.11 -6.97 3.97
N GLN A 105 2.24 -5.97 4.20
CA GLN A 105 1.27 -5.92 5.30
C GLN A 105 0.01 -6.73 4.97
N ARG A 106 0.10 -8.07 5.02
CA ARG A 106 -0.93 -8.99 4.52
C ARG A 106 -2.29 -8.81 5.19
N GLU A 107 -2.32 -8.58 6.49
CA GLU A 107 -3.57 -8.40 7.25
C GLU A 107 -4.29 -7.10 6.84
N VAL A 108 -3.54 -6.05 6.54
CA VAL A 108 -4.09 -4.80 6.00
C VAL A 108 -4.56 -4.99 4.57
N VAL A 109 -3.79 -5.70 3.74
CA VAL A 109 -4.17 -6.02 2.35
C VAL A 109 -5.48 -6.81 2.34
N ALA A 110 -5.59 -7.86 3.15
CA ALA A 110 -6.82 -8.65 3.26
C ALA A 110 -8.02 -7.77 3.64
N LEU A 111 -7.87 -6.95 4.69
CA LEU A 111 -8.93 -6.03 5.13
C LEU A 111 -9.36 -5.08 4.00
N LEU A 112 -8.40 -4.42 3.33
CA LEU A 112 -8.71 -3.46 2.26
C LEU A 112 -9.42 -4.13 1.07
N LEU A 113 -9.01 -5.33 0.69
CA LEU A 113 -9.64 -6.11 -0.38
C LEU A 113 -11.06 -6.56 0.02
N GLU A 114 -11.28 -6.99 1.26
CA GLU A 114 -12.61 -7.32 1.81
C GLU A 114 -13.54 -6.10 1.80
N GLN A 115 -13.00 -4.90 1.99
CA GLN A 115 -13.74 -3.64 1.91
C GLN A 115 -13.94 -3.13 0.48
N GLY A 116 -13.52 -3.88 -0.55
CA GLY A 116 -13.75 -3.58 -1.95
C GLY A 116 -12.68 -2.70 -2.60
N ALA A 117 -11.48 -2.63 -2.06
CA ALA A 117 -10.36 -1.97 -2.74
C ALA A 117 -10.06 -2.67 -4.07
N ASN A 118 -9.71 -1.88 -5.10
CA ASN A 118 -9.44 -2.41 -6.43
C ASN A 118 -8.08 -3.15 -6.46
N VAL A 119 -8.13 -4.48 -6.53
CA VAL A 119 -6.94 -5.35 -6.62
C VAL A 119 -6.12 -5.12 -7.87
N ASN A 120 -6.74 -4.63 -8.96
CA ASN A 120 -6.10 -4.35 -10.25
C ASN A 120 -5.70 -2.88 -10.41
N ALA A 121 -5.70 -2.11 -9.30
CA ALA A 121 -5.22 -0.74 -9.33
C ALA A 121 -3.75 -0.70 -9.78
N GLN A 122 -3.47 0.25 -10.66
CA GLN A 122 -2.11 0.56 -11.11
C GLN A 122 -1.62 1.80 -10.36
N ALA A 123 -0.38 1.79 -9.92
CA ALA A 123 0.22 2.96 -9.31
C ALA A 123 1.46 3.41 -10.07
N GLY A 124 1.62 4.73 -10.12
CA GLY A 124 2.76 5.35 -10.77
C GLY A 124 2.75 5.29 -12.31
N ILE A 125 3.85 5.73 -12.89
CA ILE A 125 4.10 5.67 -14.33
C ILE A 125 4.63 4.28 -14.65
N GLY A 126 3.91 3.52 -15.48
CA GLY A 126 4.43 2.22 -15.94
C GLY A 126 3.48 1.03 -15.82
N GLY A 127 2.23 1.23 -15.36
CA GLY A 127 1.23 0.18 -15.34
C GLY A 127 1.52 -0.97 -14.37
N VAL A 128 2.30 -0.70 -13.30
CA VAL A 128 2.63 -1.71 -12.28
C VAL A 128 1.39 -2.03 -11.46
N THR A 129 0.98 -3.31 -11.43
CA THR A 129 -0.10 -3.78 -10.56
C THR A 129 0.45 -4.38 -9.26
N LEU A 130 -0.43 -4.59 -8.29
CA LEU A 130 -0.09 -5.23 -7.02
C LEU A 130 0.51 -6.62 -7.22
N LEU A 131 0.02 -7.37 -8.21
CA LEU A 131 0.51 -8.70 -8.54
C LEU A 131 1.95 -8.66 -9.09
N HIS A 132 2.34 -7.62 -9.83
CA HIS A 132 3.73 -7.40 -10.24
C HIS A 132 4.65 -7.23 -9.03
N ILE A 133 4.21 -6.47 -8.00
CA ILE A 133 5.00 -6.27 -6.78
C ILE A 133 5.17 -7.59 -6.02
N GLY A 134 4.08 -8.34 -5.82
CA GLY A 134 4.11 -9.64 -5.15
C GLY A 134 5.04 -10.64 -5.87
N ALA A 135 4.95 -10.70 -7.21
CA ALA A 135 5.79 -11.56 -8.04
C ALA A 135 7.27 -11.17 -7.98
N TYR A 136 7.57 -9.87 -8.06
CA TYR A 136 8.95 -9.35 -7.95
C TYR A 136 9.58 -9.66 -6.59
N ARG A 137 8.80 -9.58 -5.51
CA ARG A 137 9.27 -9.84 -4.13
C ARG A 137 9.36 -11.34 -3.79
N GLY A 138 8.75 -12.21 -4.59
CA GLY A 138 8.66 -13.63 -4.26
C GLY A 138 7.72 -13.95 -3.10
N ASP A 139 6.81 -13.03 -2.75
CA ASP A 139 5.89 -13.21 -1.64
C ASP A 139 4.70 -14.08 -2.05
N GLN A 140 4.88 -15.40 -1.90
CA GLN A 140 3.87 -16.40 -2.29
C GLN A 140 2.53 -16.19 -1.57
N ALA A 141 2.56 -15.84 -0.29
CA ALA A 141 1.32 -15.63 0.47
C ALA A 141 0.57 -14.38 -0.02
N MET A 142 1.29 -13.30 -0.32
CA MET A 142 0.71 -12.10 -0.91
C MET A 142 0.16 -12.37 -2.31
N VAL A 143 0.92 -13.06 -3.17
CA VAL A 143 0.47 -13.45 -4.51
C VAL A 143 -0.81 -14.28 -4.43
N THR A 144 -0.86 -15.28 -3.53
CA THR A 144 -2.04 -16.11 -3.34
C THR A 144 -3.25 -15.28 -2.90
N LEU A 145 -3.07 -14.37 -1.94
CA LEU A 145 -4.12 -13.47 -1.46
C LEU A 145 -4.67 -12.59 -2.58
N LEU A 146 -3.80 -11.97 -3.38
CA LEU A 146 -4.21 -11.13 -4.51
C LEU A 146 -4.98 -11.94 -5.57
N LEU A 147 -4.54 -13.16 -5.88
CA LEU A 147 -5.22 -14.05 -6.83
C LEU A 147 -6.59 -14.50 -6.33
N GLN A 148 -6.76 -14.78 -5.03
CA GLN A 148 -8.07 -15.06 -4.42
C GLN A 148 -9.06 -13.92 -4.62
N HIS A 149 -8.57 -12.68 -4.67
CA HIS A 149 -9.35 -11.48 -4.96
C HIS A 149 -9.37 -11.09 -6.43
N ARG A 150 -9.04 -12.03 -7.35
CA ARG A 150 -9.12 -11.89 -8.80
C ARG A 150 -8.15 -10.85 -9.39
N ALA A 151 -6.92 -10.80 -8.85
CA ALA A 151 -5.85 -10.07 -9.52
C ALA A 151 -5.58 -10.64 -10.92
N ASP A 152 -5.42 -9.75 -11.90
CA ASP A 152 -5.20 -10.13 -13.28
C ASP A 152 -3.76 -10.62 -13.51
N LYS A 153 -3.59 -11.92 -13.75
CA LYS A 153 -2.31 -12.56 -14.05
C LYS A 153 -1.67 -12.06 -15.35
N ASN A 154 -2.51 -11.59 -16.28
CA ASN A 154 -2.11 -11.18 -17.62
C ASN A 154 -1.87 -9.68 -17.73
N ALA A 155 -2.05 -8.93 -16.66
CA ALA A 155 -1.77 -7.50 -16.65
C ALA A 155 -0.34 -7.24 -17.12
N ARG A 156 -0.15 -6.21 -17.93
CA ARG A 156 1.16 -5.86 -18.47
C ARG A 156 1.58 -4.48 -17.98
N MET A 157 2.85 -4.38 -17.63
CA MET A 157 3.52 -3.09 -17.43
C MET A 157 3.68 -2.36 -18.76
N ALA A 158 4.00 -1.08 -18.75
CA ALA A 158 4.29 -0.31 -19.96
C ALA A 158 5.48 -0.88 -20.75
N SER A 159 6.39 -1.56 -20.11
CA SER A 159 7.52 -2.28 -20.71
C SER A 159 7.14 -3.65 -21.29
N GLY A 160 5.89 -4.10 -21.07
CA GLY A 160 5.31 -5.31 -21.63
C GLY A 160 5.33 -6.54 -20.71
N GLU A 161 6.05 -6.51 -19.61
CA GLU A 161 6.19 -7.65 -18.71
C GLU A 161 4.89 -7.93 -17.94
N ARG A 162 4.62 -9.21 -17.72
CA ARG A 162 3.58 -9.74 -16.83
C ARG A 162 4.17 -10.05 -15.46
N PRO A 163 3.34 -10.27 -14.43
CA PRO A 163 3.82 -10.71 -13.12
C PRO A 163 4.70 -11.97 -13.18
N VAL A 164 4.34 -12.96 -14.01
CA VAL A 164 5.12 -14.20 -14.17
C VAL A 164 6.52 -13.93 -14.75
N ASP A 165 6.66 -12.97 -15.64
CA ASP A 165 7.95 -12.61 -16.25
C ASP A 165 8.89 -12.02 -15.18
N LEU A 166 8.37 -11.25 -14.23
CA LEU A 166 9.13 -10.74 -13.09
C LEU A 166 9.54 -11.88 -12.13
N ALA A 167 8.65 -12.83 -11.86
CA ALA A 167 8.98 -13.99 -11.05
C ALA A 167 10.12 -14.81 -11.67
N HIS A 168 10.13 -15.01 -12.99
CA HIS A 168 11.22 -15.65 -13.71
C HIS A 168 12.56 -14.92 -13.57
N VAL A 169 12.56 -13.60 -13.82
CA VAL A 169 13.76 -12.76 -13.74
C VAL A 169 14.36 -12.76 -12.34
N GLN A 170 13.52 -12.80 -11.31
CA GLN A 170 13.95 -12.81 -9.91
C GLN A 170 14.24 -14.23 -9.37
N GLY A 171 13.99 -15.28 -10.16
CA GLY A 171 14.23 -16.67 -9.74
C GLY A 171 13.19 -17.24 -8.77
N HIS A 172 12.02 -16.63 -8.69
CA HIS A 172 10.94 -17.08 -7.79
C HIS A 172 10.12 -18.22 -8.44
N HIS A 173 10.76 -19.35 -8.69
CA HIS A 173 10.18 -20.49 -9.44
C HIS A 173 8.90 -21.06 -8.80
N THR A 174 8.74 -20.96 -7.48
CA THR A 174 7.53 -21.42 -6.77
C THR A 174 6.28 -20.61 -7.11
N LEU A 175 6.43 -19.39 -7.63
CA LEU A 175 5.32 -18.54 -8.04
C LEU A 175 4.86 -18.82 -9.48
N ILE A 176 5.70 -19.40 -10.32
CA ILE A 176 5.41 -19.60 -11.73
C ILE A 176 4.09 -20.35 -11.94
N PRO A 177 3.85 -21.52 -11.30
CA PRO A 177 2.60 -22.27 -11.49
C PRO A 177 1.34 -21.51 -11.03
N LEU A 178 1.49 -20.55 -10.08
CA LEU A 178 0.38 -19.73 -9.62
C LEU A 178 0.05 -18.58 -10.60
N LEU A 179 1.07 -18.09 -11.31
CA LEU A 179 1.00 -16.91 -12.18
C LEU A 179 0.78 -17.28 -13.66
N GLU A 180 1.02 -18.52 -14.06
CA GLU A 180 0.66 -19.00 -15.40
C GLU A 180 -0.86 -19.05 -15.58
N PRO A 181 -1.35 -18.88 -16.83
CA PRO A 181 -2.78 -18.89 -17.15
C PRO A 181 -3.50 -20.16 -16.71
#